data_b4a21b662fc943b2fb79ffa98cb938ca
#
_entry.id   b4a21b662fc943b2fb79ffa98cb938ca
#
_cell.length_a   1.000
_cell.length_b   1.000
_cell.length_c   1.000
_cell.angle_alpha   90.00
_cell.angle_beta   90.00
_cell.angle_gamma   90.00
#
_symmetry.space_group_name_H-M   'P 1'
#
loop_
_entity.id
_entity.type
_entity.pdbx_description
1 polymer ?
#
loop_
_entity_poly.entity_id
_entity_poly.type
_entity_poly.pdbx_seq_one_letter_code
_entity_poly.pdbx_strand_id
1 'polypeptide(L)'
;MSHRVRFGIEKLDRMLGGGLLPGTLTVVYGATGIGKTHLGLTFGANGERYEGVRGLILDMTARGDSQRHDEYAKRLFGWELGRWDHPVRPGQQNPFPPATHLERMRYCHEFDYGGRLEEYQVVRSGDREFRRDWLAAYAQRWKAVLPFFYFHLASGVKRVVVDGVDPTGSQHESMQLYIFEELYRKIIHQDGEVLGMEILIPVWRHRDFIDQHRYDHGEVATLLLVTTEETLLDDLIARKVGEGDIGASANTILLMGRRVEGGQVGRALF
;
A
#
# COMPACT_ATOMS: atom_id res chain seq x y z
N MET A 1 22.87 11.05 -10.65
CA MET A 1 22.27 9.71 -10.52
C MET A 1 21.00 9.87 -9.72
N SER A 2 19.85 9.40 -10.20
CA SER A 2 18.60 9.50 -9.45
C SER A 2 18.75 8.71 -8.13
N HIS A 3 18.38 9.34 -7.03
CA HIS A 3 18.33 8.70 -5.73
C HIS A 3 17.40 7.49 -5.81
N ARG A 4 17.86 6.31 -5.38
CA ARG A 4 17.05 5.08 -5.35
C ARG A 4 16.65 4.73 -3.93
N VAL A 5 15.44 4.24 -3.74
CA VAL A 5 14.93 3.78 -2.45
C VAL A 5 15.37 2.33 -2.24
N ARG A 6 16.37 2.12 -1.39
CA ARG A 6 16.94 0.80 -1.13
C ARG A 6 15.94 -0.10 -0.43
N PHE A 7 15.84 -1.33 -0.90
CA PHE A 7 15.01 -2.36 -0.25
C PHE A 7 15.59 -2.76 1.13
N GLY A 8 16.91 -2.75 1.21
CA GLY A 8 17.66 -3.19 2.38
C GLY A 8 18.03 -4.68 2.33
N ILE A 9 17.82 -5.31 1.19
CA ILE A 9 18.28 -6.65 0.85
C ILE A 9 19.35 -6.49 -0.22
N GLU A 10 20.62 -6.63 0.15
CA GLU A 10 21.77 -6.26 -0.70
C GLU A 10 21.71 -6.88 -2.10
N LYS A 11 21.35 -8.16 -2.19
CA LYS A 11 21.26 -8.87 -3.48
C LYS A 11 20.12 -8.30 -4.34
N LEU A 12 18.98 -8.00 -3.74
CA LEU A 12 17.84 -7.39 -4.43
C LEU A 12 18.14 -5.96 -4.86
N ASP A 13 18.74 -5.16 -3.98
CA ASP A 13 19.13 -3.80 -4.30
C ASP A 13 20.11 -3.75 -5.48
N ARG A 14 21.04 -4.70 -5.53
CA ARG A 14 21.98 -4.86 -6.65
C ARG A 14 21.28 -5.19 -7.96
N MET A 15 20.31 -6.14 -7.94
CA MET A 15 19.50 -6.50 -9.11
C MET A 15 18.66 -5.33 -9.61
N LEU A 16 18.19 -4.48 -8.71
CA LEU A 16 17.40 -3.27 -9.01
C LEU A 16 18.26 -2.04 -9.34
N GLY A 17 19.57 -2.20 -9.49
CA GLY A 17 20.47 -1.06 -9.78
C GLY A 17 20.56 -0.06 -8.64
N GLY A 18 20.43 -0.51 -7.40
CA GLY A 18 20.57 0.28 -6.17
C GLY A 18 19.27 0.46 -5.38
N GLY A 19 18.17 -0.11 -5.83
CA GLY A 19 16.86 -0.02 -5.18
C GLY A 19 15.72 0.38 -6.11
N LEU A 20 14.55 0.65 -5.57
CA LEU A 20 13.37 1.07 -6.33
C LEU A 20 13.51 2.52 -6.81
N LEU A 21 12.88 2.83 -7.94
CA LEU A 21 12.72 4.20 -8.41
C LEU A 21 11.69 4.91 -7.52
N PRO A 22 12.02 6.07 -6.93
CA PRO A 22 11.04 6.89 -6.23
C PRO A 22 10.00 7.43 -7.22
N GLY A 23 8.80 7.76 -6.73
CA GLY A 23 7.69 8.21 -7.55
C GLY A 23 7.09 7.11 -8.43
N THR A 24 7.38 5.82 -8.18
CA THR A 24 6.94 4.73 -9.05
C THR A 24 6.26 3.59 -8.29
N LEU A 25 5.50 2.79 -9.04
CA LEU A 25 4.85 1.57 -8.57
C LEU A 25 5.72 0.35 -8.84
N THR A 26 5.95 -0.42 -7.78
CA THR A 26 6.50 -1.79 -7.87
C THR A 26 5.43 -2.78 -7.46
N VAL A 27 5.17 -3.77 -8.28
CA VAL A 27 4.22 -4.85 -7.99
C VAL A 27 4.97 -6.14 -7.67
N VAL A 28 4.59 -6.80 -6.59
CA VAL A 28 5.12 -8.11 -6.19
C VAL A 28 4.03 -9.15 -6.37
N TYR A 29 4.21 -10.07 -7.28
CA TYR A 29 3.32 -11.20 -7.47
C TYR A 29 3.83 -12.45 -6.75
N GLY A 30 2.92 -13.23 -6.22
CA GLY A 30 3.25 -14.54 -5.66
C GLY A 30 2.12 -15.19 -4.89
N ALA A 31 2.16 -16.50 -4.73
CA ALA A 31 1.15 -17.27 -4.04
C ALA A 31 1.01 -16.90 -2.55
N THR A 32 -0.11 -17.27 -1.95
CA THR A 32 -0.32 -17.16 -0.50
C THR A 32 0.79 -17.92 0.25
N GLY A 33 1.32 -17.31 1.32
CA GLY A 33 2.36 -17.92 2.18
C GLY A 33 3.77 -17.94 1.58
N ILE A 34 4.01 -17.35 0.39
CA ILE A 34 5.35 -17.29 -0.21
C ILE A 34 6.30 -16.33 0.51
N GLY A 35 5.78 -15.35 1.26
CA GLY A 35 6.57 -14.39 2.03
C GLY A 35 6.45 -12.94 1.58
N LYS A 36 5.45 -12.58 0.77
CA LYS A 36 5.23 -11.19 0.29
C LYS A 36 5.12 -10.20 1.45
N THR A 37 4.32 -10.50 2.46
CA THR A 37 4.16 -9.66 3.66
C THR A 37 5.49 -9.41 4.37
N HIS A 38 6.34 -10.43 4.51
CA HIS A 38 7.68 -10.27 5.10
C HIS A 38 8.56 -9.36 4.23
N LEU A 39 8.47 -9.47 2.90
CA LEU A 39 9.18 -8.60 1.98
C LEU A 39 8.71 -7.14 2.12
N GLY A 40 7.40 -6.92 2.18
CA GLY A 40 6.81 -5.59 2.40
C GLY A 40 7.22 -4.97 3.73
N LEU A 41 7.15 -5.74 4.83
CA LEU A 41 7.60 -5.29 6.14
C LEU A 41 9.10 -4.97 6.16
N THR A 42 9.93 -5.76 5.48
CA THR A 42 11.37 -5.48 5.33
C THR A 42 11.57 -4.15 4.62
N PHE A 43 10.84 -3.91 3.53
CA PHE A 43 10.90 -2.64 2.80
C PHE A 43 10.49 -1.46 3.69
N GLY A 44 9.35 -1.56 4.38
CA GLY A 44 8.86 -0.51 5.28
C GLY A 44 9.79 -0.23 6.46
N ALA A 45 10.28 -1.27 7.13
CA ALA A 45 11.16 -1.15 8.30
C ALA A 45 12.50 -0.50 7.95
N ASN A 46 13.08 -0.82 6.80
CA ASN A 46 14.36 -0.28 6.36
C ASN A 46 14.33 1.24 6.04
N GLY A 47 13.14 1.85 5.99
CA GLY A 47 13.02 3.30 5.93
C GLY A 47 13.71 4.02 7.07
N GLU A 48 13.67 3.47 8.28
CA GLU A 48 14.37 4.02 9.44
C GLU A 48 15.89 4.12 9.21
N ARG A 49 16.47 3.10 8.59
CA ARG A 49 17.90 3.05 8.31
C ARG A 49 18.35 4.02 7.22
N TYR A 50 17.55 4.23 6.20
CA TYR A 50 17.96 4.95 4.99
C TYR A 50 17.39 6.37 4.91
N GLU A 51 16.19 6.60 5.45
CA GLU A 51 15.49 7.88 5.43
C GLU A 51 15.24 8.46 6.84
N GLY A 52 15.62 7.73 7.90
CA GLY A 52 15.34 8.14 9.28
C GLY A 52 13.89 7.96 9.73
N VAL A 53 13.05 7.38 8.86
CA VAL A 53 11.62 7.21 9.11
C VAL A 53 11.11 5.91 8.48
N ARG A 54 10.41 5.08 9.25
CA ARG A 54 9.82 3.83 8.75
C ARG A 54 8.70 4.10 7.76
N GLY A 55 8.43 3.15 6.89
CA GLY A 55 7.32 3.18 5.95
C GLY A 55 5.96 3.06 6.61
N LEU A 56 4.90 3.15 5.81
CA LEU A 56 3.53 2.88 6.21
C LEU A 56 2.98 1.65 5.50
N ILE A 57 1.96 1.03 6.09
CA ILE A 57 1.33 -0.20 5.60
C ILE A 57 -0.17 0.01 5.51
N LEU A 58 -0.72 -0.17 4.31
CA LEU A 58 -2.15 -0.33 4.07
C LEU A 58 -2.45 -1.81 3.87
N ASP A 59 -3.26 -2.37 4.74
CA ASP A 59 -3.76 -3.73 4.61
C ASP A 59 -5.15 -3.73 3.99
N MET A 60 -5.27 -4.33 2.83
CA MET A 60 -6.50 -4.49 2.07
C MET A 60 -7.05 -5.91 2.15
N THR A 61 -6.61 -6.71 3.14
CA THR A 61 -7.05 -8.09 3.31
C THR A 61 -8.57 -8.15 3.52
N ALA A 62 -9.23 -8.93 2.70
CA ALA A 62 -10.69 -9.00 2.62
C ALA A 62 -11.36 -9.94 3.64
N ARG A 63 -10.59 -10.66 4.39
CA ARG A 63 -11.11 -11.65 5.33
C ARG A 63 -10.57 -11.31 6.69
N GLY A 64 -11.31 -10.99 7.68
CA GLY A 64 -10.90 -10.68 9.05
C GLY A 64 -9.64 -11.38 9.64
N ASP A 65 -8.97 -12.18 8.85
CA ASP A 65 -7.66 -12.74 9.04
C ASP A 65 -6.61 -11.73 8.61
N SER A 66 -6.41 -10.70 9.45
CA SER A 66 -5.28 -9.80 9.24
C SER A 66 -4.03 -10.65 9.04
N GLN A 67 -3.14 -10.23 8.14
CA GLN A 67 -1.84 -10.89 7.90
C GLN A 67 -0.94 -10.83 9.16
N ARG A 68 -1.47 -10.38 10.31
CA ARG A 68 -0.76 -10.17 11.58
C ARG A 68 0.51 -9.34 11.39
N HIS A 69 0.37 -8.28 10.62
CA HIS A 69 1.47 -7.37 10.29
C HIS A 69 2.18 -6.85 11.54
N ASP A 70 1.44 -6.56 12.60
CA ASP A 70 1.94 -6.11 13.90
C ASP A 70 2.86 -7.14 14.56
N GLU A 71 2.46 -8.41 14.58
CA GLU A 71 3.28 -9.48 15.16
C GLU A 71 4.55 -9.74 14.34
N TYR A 72 4.43 -9.77 13.02
CA TYR A 72 5.60 -9.94 12.16
C TYR A 72 6.55 -8.73 12.24
N ALA A 73 6.03 -7.52 12.24
CA ALA A 73 6.82 -6.30 12.39
C ALA A 73 7.59 -6.31 13.72
N LYS A 74 6.92 -6.64 14.83
CA LYS A 74 7.54 -6.75 16.14
C LYS A 74 8.60 -7.84 16.20
N ARG A 75 8.30 -9.03 15.70
CA ARG A 75 9.22 -10.19 15.75
C ARG A 75 10.45 -9.98 14.87
N LEU A 76 10.29 -9.42 13.68
CA LEU A 76 11.39 -9.31 12.71
C LEU A 76 12.24 -8.06 12.90
N PHE A 77 11.64 -6.95 13.35
CA PHE A 77 12.27 -5.63 13.36
C PHE A 77 12.16 -4.89 14.69
N GLY A 78 11.57 -5.48 15.73
CA GLY A 78 11.22 -4.75 16.95
C GLY A 78 10.29 -3.56 16.70
N TRP A 79 9.57 -3.55 15.57
CA TRP A 79 8.71 -2.48 15.16
C TRP A 79 7.31 -2.66 15.78
N GLU A 80 6.96 -1.79 16.72
CA GLU A 80 5.61 -1.72 17.28
C GLU A 80 4.70 -1.00 16.30
N LEU A 81 4.03 -1.77 15.46
CA LEU A 81 3.13 -1.30 14.41
C LEU A 81 1.71 -1.18 14.96
N GLY A 82 1.27 0.03 15.24
CA GLY A 82 -0.09 0.33 15.72
C GLY A 82 -1.04 0.68 14.57
N ARG A 83 -2.32 0.35 14.77
CA ARG A 83 -3.38 0.69 13.82
C ARG A 83 -3.67 2.20 13.87
N TRP A 84 -3.90 2.79 12.70
CA TRP A 84 -4.30 4.17 12.55
C TRP A 84 -5.63 4.44 13.28
N ASP A 85 -5.62 5.38 14.19
CA ASP A 85 -6.78 5.87 14.92
C ASP A 85 -6.57 7.36 15.24
N HIS A 86 -6.74 8.19 14.22
CA HIS A 86 -6.64 9.64 14.39
C HIS A 86 -7.77 10.34 13.63
N PRO A 87 -8.94 10.49 14.25
CA PRO A 87 -10.05 11.19 13.63
C PRO A 87 -9.72 12.69 13.50
N VAL A 88 -9.80 13.17 12.26
CA VAL A 88 -9.69 14.60 11.96
C VAL A 88 -10.97 15.30 12.42
N ARG A 89 -10.85 16.24 13.39
CA ARG A 89 -12.00 16.92 13.98
C ARG A 89 -12.08 18.38 13.55
N PRO A 90 -13.28 18.90 13.20
CA PRO A 90 -13.48 20.32 12.94
C PRO A 90 -13.08 21.21 14.12
N GLY A 91 -12.40 22.34 13.83
CA GLY A 91 -12.04 23.34 14.86
C GLY A 91 -10.81 23.02 15.71
N GLN A 92 -10.09 21.96 15.40
CA GLN A 92 -8.82 21.64 16.05
C GLN A 92 -7.74 22.64 15.61
N GLN A 93 -7.02 23.27 16.54
CA GLN A 93 -5.98 24.28 16.20
C GLN A 93 -4.80 23.67 15.42
N ASN A 94 -4.40 22.48 15.79
CA ASN A 94 -3.37 21.72 15.06
C ASN A 94 -3.93 20.34 14.69
N PRO A 95 -4.17 20.07 13.41
CA PRO A 95 -4.66 18.76 12.98
C PRO A 95 -3.57 17.69 12.94
N PHE A 96 -2.29 18.08 12.98
CA PHE A 96 -1.19 17.14 12.88
C PHE A 96 -1.08 16.33 14.18
N PRO A 97 -1.08 14.99 14.08
CA PRO A 97 -0.80 14.16 15.23
C PRO A 97 0.62 14.43 15.78
N PRO A 98 0.86 14.25 17.07
CA PRO A 98 2.23 14.26 17.61
C PRO A 98 3.12 13.25 16.84
N ALA A 99 4.40 13.56 16.66
CA ALA A 99 5.34 12.72 15.93
C ALA A 99 5.39 11.28 16.49
N THR A 100 5.38 11.13 17.81
CA THR A 100 5.33 9.82 18.50
C THR A 100 4.06 9.02 18.17
N HIS A 101 2.93 9.71 17.94
CA HIS A 101 1.69 9.06 17.53
C HIS A 101 1.80 8.57 16.08
N LEU A 102 2.29 9.41 15.17
CA LEU A 102 2.53 9.03 13.78
C LEU A 102 3.49 7.85 13.65
N GLU A 103 4.56 7.80 14.44
CA GLU A 103 5.51 6.69 14.43
C GLU A 103 4.86 5.35 14.82
N ARG A 104 3.92 5.37 15.73
CA ARG A 104 3.23 4.17 16.22
C ARG A 104 2.09 3.73 15.32
N MET A 105 1.37 4.66 14.69
CA MET A 105 0.12 4.44 13.97
C MET A 105 0.32 4.28 12.45
N ARG A 106 1.31 3.50 12.03
CA ARG A 106 1.70 3.33 10.61
C ARG A 106 0.99 2.20 9.87
N TYR A 107 -0.05 1.66 10.46
CA TYR A 107 -0.85 0.58 9.89
C TYR A 107 -2.30 1.02 9.75
N CYS A 108 -2.86 0.88 8.55
CA CYS A 108 -4.25 1.16 8.26
C CYS A 108 -4.92 -0.06 7.63
N HIS A 109 -6.09 -0.42 8.12
CA HIS A 109 -6.91 -1.51 7.63
C HIS A 109 -8.37 -1.06 7.51
N GLU A 110 -8.59 -0.04 6.68
CA GLU A 110 -9.93 0.55 6.49
C GLU A 110 -10.63 0.05 5.22
N PHE A 111 -9.89 -0.56 4.28
CA PHE A 111 -10.44 -1.13 3.07
C PHE A 111 -10.55 -2.66 3.14
N ASP A 112 -11.19 -3.15 4.20
CA ASP A 112 -11.67 -4.51 4.27
C ASP A 112 -12.90 -4.67 3.36
N TYR A 113 -12.65 -4.69 2.08
CA TYR A 113 -13.65 -5.10 1.11
C TYR A 113 -13.41 -6.55 0.78
N GLY A 114 -14.44 -7.34 0.75
CA GLY A 114 -14.37 -8.74 0.37
C GLY A 114 -13.70 -9.05 -0.96
N GLY A 115 -13.06 -8.09 -1.58
CA GLY A 115 -12.06 -8.16 -2.68
C GLY A 115 -12.39 -9.05 -3.85
N ARG A 116 -13.60 -9.60 -3.86
CA ARG A 116 -14.03 -10.63 -4.79
C ARG A 116 -14.96 -10.04 -5.83
N LEU A 117 -14.96 -10.65 -6.99
CA LEU A 117 -15.89 -10.41 -8.10
C LEU A 117 -17.33 -10.20 -7.66
N GLU A 118 -17.78 -10.96 -6.68
CA GLU A 118 -19.13 -10.90 -6.12
C GLU A 118 -19.49 -9.51 -5.61
N GLU A 119 -18.57 -8.80 -4.95
CA GLU A 119 -18.86 -7.45 -4.44
C GLU A 119 -19.01 -6.43 -5.55
N TYR A 120 -18.13 -6.46 -6.55
CA TYR A 120 -18.23 -5.54 -7.67
C TYR A 120 -19.50 -5.78 -8.49
N GLN A 121 -19.86 -7.04 -8.73
CA GLN A 121 -21.09 -7.40 -9.41
C GLN A 121 -22.33 -7.02 -8.58
N VAL A 122 -22.30 -7.24 -7.26
CA VAL A 122 -23.37 -6.85 -6.35
C VAL A 122 -23.56 -5.33 -6.34
N VAL A 123 -22.48 -4.55 -6.31
CA VAL A 123 -22.57 -3.07 -6.38
C VAL A 123 -23.17 -2.62 -7.72
N ARG A 124 -22.84 -3.26 -8.83
CA ARG A 124 -23.38 -2.91 -10.15
C ARG A 124 -24.84 -3.34 -10.32
N SER A 125 -25.19 -4.52 -9.81
CA SER A 125 -26.53 -5.12 -9.96
C SER A 125 -27.48 -4.79 -8.82
N GLY A 126 -26.96 -4.29 -7.68
CA GLY A 126 -27.73 -3.94 -6.50
C GLY A 126 -28.78 -2.84 -6.77
N ASP A 127 -29.82 -2.84 -5.96
CA ASP A 127 -30.86 -1.81 -6.03
C ASP A 127 -30.31 -0.42 -5.62
N ARG A 128 -31.16 0.61 -5.76
CA ARG A 128 -30.76 1.99 -5.49
C ARG A 128 -30.39 2.22 -4.01
N GLU A 129 -31.07 1.55 -3.09
CA GLU A 129 -30.83 1.68 -1.64
C GLU A 129 -29.50 1.04 -1.26
N PHE A 130 -29.27 -0.19 -1.70
CA PHE A 130 -28.00 -0.88 -1.50
C PHE A 130 -26.81 -0.06 -2.02
N ARG A 131 -26.89 0.46 -3.24
CA ARG A 131 -25.82 1.30 -3.82
C ARG A 131 -25.56 2.57 -3.02
N ARG A 132 -26.61 3.24 -2.55
CA ARG A 132 -26.48 4.44 -1.70
C ARG A 132 -25.75 4.12 -0.40
N ASP A 133 -26.13 3.05 0.27
CA ASP A 133 -25.55 2.66 1.56
C ASP A 133 -24.11 2.18 1.40
N TRP A 134 -23.82 1.46 0.34
CA TRP A 134 -22.45 1.08 -0.03
C TRP A 134 -21.58 2.30 -0.31
N LEU A 135 -22.02 3.26 -1.10
CA LEU A 135 -21.30 4.50 -1.38
C LEU A 135 -21.07 5.33 -0.12
N ALA A 136 -22.03 5.36 0.80
CA ALA A 136 -21.86 6.04 2.08
C ALA A 136 -20.80 5.37 2.95
N ALA A 137 -20.79 4.05 3.04
CA ALA A 137 -19.78 3.28 3.74
C ALA A 137 -18.38 3.45 3.11
N TYR A 138 -18.30 3.43 1.78
CA TYR A 138 -17.09 3.69 1.02
C TYR A 138 -16.52 5.08 1.32
N ALA A 139 -17.36 6.13 1.26
CA ALA A 139 -16.95 7.49 1.56
C ALA A 139 -16.45 7.67 3.00
N GLN A 140 -17.00 6.94 3.98
CA GLN A 140 -16.50 6.98 5.36
C GLN A 140 -15.09 6.38 5.50
N ARG A 141 -14.81 5.28 4.79
CA ARG A 141 -13.47 4.68 4.78
C ARG A 141 -12.43 5.61 4.16
N TRP A 142 -12.78 6.29 3.08
CA TRP A 142 -11.90 7.31 2.49
C TRP A 142 -11.56 8.43 3.46
N LYS A 143 -12.52 8.89 4.26
CA LYS A 143 -12.27 9.92 5.29
C LYS A 143 -11.26 9.50 6.34
N ALA A 144 -11.07 8.21 6.60
CA ALA A 144 -10.04 7.71 7.50
C ALA A 144 -8.68 7.54 6.80
N VAL A 145 -8.70 7.06 5.56
CA VAL A 145 -7.49 6.73 4.79
C VAL A 145 -6.78 7.97 4.25
N LEU A 146 -7.53 8.99 3.80
CA LEU A 146 -6.94 10.24 3.31
C LEU A 146 -6.01 10.90 4.35
N PRO A 147 -6.45 11.14 5.61
CA PRO A 147 -5.57 11.70 6.64
C PRO A 147 -4.38 10.79 6.98
N PHE A 148 -4.58 9.47 6.98
CA PHE A 148 -3.51 8.51 7.20
C PHE A 148 -2.34 8.73 6.23
N PHE A 149 -2.62 8.78 4.94
CA PHE A 149 -1.58 9.02 3.94
C PHE A 149 -1.00 10.42 4.06
N TYR A 150 -1.86 11.46 4.10
CA TYR A 150 -1.40 12.84 4.13
C TYR A 150 -0.44 13.13 5.29
N PHE A 151 -0.83 12.80 6.51
CA PHE A 151 0.01 13.10 7.68
C PHE A 151 1.32 12.33 7.68
N HIS A 152 1.31 11.08 7.22
CA HIS A 152 2.54 10.29 7.14
C HIS A 152 3.48 10.79 6.02
N LEU A 153 2.96 11.04 4.82
CA LEU A 153 3.76 11.54 3.71
C LEU A 153 4.32 12.94 4.02
N ALA A 154 3.50 13.84 4.58
CA ALA A 154 3.91 15.16 5.00
C ALA A 154 4.91 15.13 6.19
N SER A 155 4.99 14.03 6.93
CA SER A 155 6.01 13.78 7.97
C SER A 155 7.29 13.11 7.43
N GLY A 156 7.45 13.03 6.11
CA GLY A 156 8.66 12.53 5.47
C GLY A 156 8.69 11.03 5.21
N VAL A 157 7.57 10.30 5.35
CA VAL A 157 7.48 8.89 4.95
C VAL A 157 7.60 8.79 3.43
N LYS A 158 8.54 7.96 2.95
CA LYS A 158 8.81 7.75 1.52
C LYS A 158 8.53 6.33 1.04
N ARG A 159 8.02 5.45 1.93
CA ARG A 159 7.78 4.05 1.63
C ARG A 159 6.35 3.67 1.95
N VAL A 160 5.62 3.28 0.93
CA VAL A 160 4.24 2.80 1.04
C VAL A 160 4.21 1.32 0.69
N VAL A 161 3.64 0.52 1.58
CA VAL A 161 3.35 -0.89 1.34
C VAL A 161 1.85 -1.08 1.33
N VAL A 162 1.33 -1.69 0.26
CA VAL A 162 -0.06 -2.12 0.16
C VAL A 162 -0.07 -3.64 0.08
N ASP A 163 -0.66 -4.29 1.07
CA ASP A 163 -0.74 -5.75 1.20
C ASP A 163 -2.20 -6.23 1.22
N GLY A 164 -2.40 -7.52 1.07
CA GLY A 164 -3.71 -8.15 1.15
C GLY A 164 -4.53 -8.05 -0.14
N VAL A 165 -3.93 -7.69 -1.26
CA VAL A 165 -4.61 -7.70 -2.56
C VAL A 165 -4.61 -9.11 -3.13
N ASP A 166 -5.80 -9.70 -3.22
CA ASP A 166 -6.04 -11.08 -3.64
C ASP A 166 -7.17 -11.12 -4.70
N PRO A 167 -6.88 -10.69 -5.93
CA PRO A 167 -7.87 -10.66 -6.99
C PRO A 167 -8.26 -12.08 -7.41
N THR A 168 -9.55 -12.39 -7.31
CA THR A 168 -10.11 -13.64 -7.83
C THR A 168 -10.68 -13.41 -9.23
N GLY A 169 -10.24 -14.20 -10.20
CA GLY A 169 -10.68 -14.05 -11.60
C GLY A 169 -9.94 -12.94 -12.34
N SER A 170 -10.67 -12.16 -13.14
CA SER A 170 -10.09 -11.10 -13.94
C SER A 170 -9.70 -9.88 -13.10
N GLN A 171 -8.45 -9.42 -13.22
CA GLN A 171 -7.94 -8.31 -12.39
C GLN A 171 -8.72 -7.00 -12.59
N HIS A 172 -9.19 -6.71 -13.81
CA HIS A 172 -9.97 -5.51 -14.09
C HIS A 172 -11.38 -5.50 -13.46
N GLU A 173 -11.83 -6.63 -12.92
CA GLU A 173 -13.08 -6.75 -12.18
C GLU A 173 -12.86 -6.76 -10.65
N SER A 174 -11.61 -6.69 -10.21
CA SER A 174 -11.27 -6.68 -8.78
C SER A 174 -11.55 -5.31 -8.16
N MET A 175 -12.42 -5.28 -7.16
CA MET A 175 -12.69 -4.08 -6.38
C MET A 175 -11.46 -3.61 -5.60
N GLN A 176 -10.62 -4.53 -5.10
CA GLN A 176 -9.38 -4.18 -4.41
C GLN A 176 -8.42 -3.44 -5.33
N LEU A 177 -8.25 -3.91 -6.57
CA LEU A 177 -7.38 -3.24 -7.54
C LEU A 177 -7.97 -1.90 -7.98
N TYR A 178 -9.27 -1.80 -8.17
CA TYR A 178 -9.93 -0.52 -8.44
C TYR A 178 -9.68 0.50 -7.31
N ILE A 179 -9.88 0.10 -6.06
CA ILE A 179 -9.60 0.95 -4.90
C ILE A 179 -8.12 1.33 -4.83
N PHE A 180 -7.22 0.38 -5.09
CA PHE A 180 -5.79 0.65 -5.11
C PHE A 180 -5.41 1.67 -6.20
N GLU A 181 -5.94 1.55 -7.41
CA GLU A 181 -5.69 2.52 -8.48
C GLU A 181 -6.18 3.93 -8.13
N GLU A 182 -7.34 4.03 -7.50
CA GLU A 182 -7.85 5.30 -6.99
C GLU A 182 -6.94 5.89 -5.90
N LEU A 183 -6.48 5.05 -4.94
CA LEU A 183 -5.52 5.42 -3.91
C LEU A 183 -4.20 5.89 -4.52
N TYR A 184 -3.66 5.11 -5.45
CA TYR A 184 -2.37 5.40 -6.07
C TYR A 184 -2.41 6.72 -6.83
N ARG A 185 -3.39 6.91 -7.71
CA ARG A 185 -3.51 8.12 -8.54
C ARG A 185 -3.92 9.36 -7.75
N LYS A 186 -4.87 9.24 -6.82
CA LYS A 186 -5.48 10.39 -6.15
C LYS A 186 -4.84 10.77 -4.82
N ILE A 187 -4.03 9.89 -4.24
CA ILE A 187 -3.41 10.12 -2.94
C ILE A 187 -1.90 9.99 -3.02
N ILE A 188 -1.40 8.80 -3.34
CA ILE A 188 0.04 8.51 -3.26
C ILE A 188 0.81 9.29 -4.33
N HIS A 189 0.24 9.39 -5.52
CA HIS A 189 0.81 10.08 -6.68
C HIS A 189 0.21 11.47 -6.91
N GLN A 190 -0.41 12.04 -5.88
CA GLN A 190 -1.02 13.37 -5.93
C GLN A 190 -0.08 14.39 -5.30
N ASP A 191 -0.14 15.62 -5.78
CA ASP A 191 0.55 16.75 -5.16
C ASP A 191 0.07 16.92 -3.72
N GLY A 192 1.03 17.01 -2.77
CA GLY A 192 0.74 17.12 -1.34
C GLY A 192 -0.09 18.35 -0.97
N GLU A 193 0.01 19.45 -1.77
CA GLU A 193 -0.84 20.63 -1.59
C GLU A 193 -2.30 20.31 -1.92
N VAL A 194 -2.56 19.63 -3.03
CA VAL A 194 -3.93 19.28 -3.45
C VAL A 194 -4.56 18.34 -2.43
N LEU A 195 -3.85 17.30 -2.02
CA LEU A 195 -4.35 16.38 -1.00
C LEU A 195 -4.61 17.08 0.35
N GLY A 196 -3.72 17.96 0.77
CA GLY A 196 -3.91 18.78 1.96
C GLY A 196 -5.15 19.66 1.87
N MET A 197 -5.41 20.28 0.71
CA MET A 197 -6.63 21.08 0.49
C MET A 197 -7.89 20.23 0.58
N GLU A 198 -7.91 19.04 0.00
CA GLU A 198 -9.08 18.15 0.05
C GLU A 198 -9.41 17.71 1.49
N ILE A 199 -8.39 17.48 2.31
CA ILE A 199 -8.56 16.98 3.69
C ILE A 199 -8.79 18.12 4.68
N LEU A 200 -8.00 19.18 4.61
CA LEU A 200 -7.92 20.19 5.65
C LEU A 200 -8.83 21.40 5.43
N ILE A 201 -9.02 21.85 4.19
CA ILE A 201 -9.87 23.01 3.92
C ILE A 201 -11.32 22.81 4.37
N PRO A 202 -11.98 21.69 4.13
CA PRO A 202 -13.34 21.45 4.62
C PRO A 202 -13.47 21.57 6.13
N VAL A 203 -12.35 21.38 6.85
CA VAL A 203 -12.32 21.27 8.31
C VAL A 203 -11.69 22.51 8.96
N TRP A 204 -10.62 23.10 8.38
CA TRP A 204 -9.83 24.14 9.06
C TRP A 204 -9.63 25.46 8.30
N ARG A 205 -9.82 25.54 7.01
CA ARG A 205 -9.56 26.73 6.17
C ARG A 205 -8.14 27.32 6.31
N HIS A 206 -7.15 26.54 6.71
CA HIS A 206 -5.79 27.00 6.98
C HIS A 206 -4.84 26.66 5.84
N ARG A 207 -4.74 27.53 4.85
CA ARG A 207 -3.82 27.37 3.72
C ARG A 207 -2.36 27.37 4.16
N ASP A 208 -2.00 28.25 5.09
CA ASP A 208 -0.63 28.34 5.61
C ASP A 208 -0.13 27.03 6.22
N PHE A 209 -1.04 26.25 6.81
CA PHE A 209 -0.72 24.97 7.37
C PHE A 209 -0.35 23.94 6.30
N ILE A 210 -1.09 23.91 5.19
CA ILE A 210 -0.83 23.04 4.05
C ILE A 210 0.51 23.39 3.40
N ASP A 211 0.79 24.69 3.27
CA ASP A 211 2.05 25.18 2.69
C ASP A 211 3.28 24.77 3.50
N GLN A 212 3.13 24.63 4.83
CA GLN A 212 4.20 24.18 5.74
C GLN A 212 4.39 22.66 5.75
N HIS A 213 3.40 21.89 5.29
CA HIS A 213 3.37 20.42 5.36
C HIS A 213 3.22 19.78 3.98
N ARG A 214 3.97 20.28 3.02
CA ARG A 214 4.02 19.70 1.66
C ARG A 214 4.92 18.46 1.65
N TYR A 215 4.61 17.53 0.77
CA TYR A 215 5.49 16.42 0.44
C TYR A 215 5.61 16.31 -1.09
N ASP A 216 6.71 15.74 -1.54
CA ASP A 216 6.94 15.42 -2.95
C ASP A 216 6.59 13.94 -3.20
N HIS A 217 5.50 13.70 -3.91
CA HIS A 217 5.08 12.35 -4.30
C HIS A 217 6.13 11.66 -5.20
N GLY A 218 6.93 12.42 -5.94
CA GLY A 218 8.03 11.91 -6.74
C GLY A 218 9.14 11.23 -5.93
N GLU A 219 9.17 11.43 -4.61
CA GLU A 219 10.10 10.75 -3.70
C GLU A 219 9.52 9.49 -3.04
N VAL A 220 8.22 9.22 -3.23
CA VAL A 220 7.53 8.09 -2.59
C VAL A 220 7.63 6.84 -3.45
N ALA A 221 8.18 5.76 -2.89
CA ALA A 221 8.18 4.44 -3.53
C ALA A 221 7.03 3.59 -3.00
N THR A 222 6.22 3.06 -3.92
CA THR A 222 5.05 2.23 -3.59
C THR A 222 5.29 0.78 -3.95
N LEU A 223 5.08 -0.10 -2.99
CA LEU A 223 5.14 -1.54 -3.12
C LEU A 223 3.74 -2.13 -2.97
N LEU A 224 3.22 -2.72 -4.03
CA LEU A 224 1.94 -3.42 -4.05
C LEU A 224 2.16 -4.94 -4.05
N LEU A 225 1.59 -5.62 -3.06
CA LEU A 225 1.70 -7.07 -2.92
C LEU A 225 0.41 -7.74 -3.41
N VAL A 226 0.52 -8.48 -4.51
CA VAL A 226 -0.61 -9.13 -5.17
C VAL A 226 -0.49 -10.64 -5.03
N THR A 227 -1.55 -11.27 -4.56
CA THR A 227 -1.64 -12.74 -4.50
C THR A 227 -2.00 -13.31 -5.85
N THR A 228 -1.34 -14.40 -6.20
CA THR A 228 -1.59 -15.18 -7.43
C THR A 228 -1.86 -16.65 -7.12
N GLU A 229 -2.44 -17.35 -8.07
CA GLU A 229 -2.68 -18.80 -7.97
C GLU A 229 -1.41 -19.60 -8.25
N GLU A 230 -0.51 -19.06 -9.09
CA GLU A 230 0.74 -19.72 -9.47
C GLU A 230 1.69 -19.83 -8.28
N THR A 231 2.12 -21.03 -7.99
CA THR A 231 3.03 -21.32 -6.87
C THR A 231 4.49 -21.48 -7.31
N LEU A 232 4.71 -21.91 -8.56
CA LEU A 232 6.05 -22.06 -9.13
C LEU A 232 6.51 -20.77 -9.79
N LEU A 233 7.80 -20.46 -9.65
CA LEU A 233 8.37 -19.26 -10.24
C LEU A 233 8.32 -19.30 -11.79
N ASP A 234 8.53 -20.45 -12.38
CA ASP A 234 8.51 -20.61 -13.82
C ASP A 234 7.11 -20.35 -14.42
N ASP A 235 6.04 -20.73 -13.70
CA ASP A 235 4.66 -20.42 -14.08
C ASP A 235 4.38 -18.92 -14.00
N LEU A 236 4.87 -18.25 -12.93
CA LEU A 236 4.78 -16.80 -12.79
C LEU A 236 5.52 -16.05 -13.90
N ILE A 237 6.71 -16.52 -14.30
CA ILE A 237 7.49 -15.94 -15.40
C ILE A 237 6.77 -16.13 -16.74
N ALA A 238 6.13 -17.29 -16.94
CA ALA A 238 5.37 -17.61 -18.14
C ALA A 238 4.01 -16.90 -18.22
N ARG A 239 3.55 -16.33 -17.12
CA ARG A 239 2.28 -15.62 -17.04
C ARG A 239 2.26 -14.43 -18.00
N LYS A 240 1.22 -14.36 -18.83
CA LYS A 240 1.01 -13.20 -19.69
C LYS A 240 0.41 -12.06 -18.89
N VAL A 241 1.01 -10.89 -19.01
CA VAL A 241 0.41 -9.64 -18.53
C VAL A 241 -0.75 -9.33 -19.48
N GLY A 242 -1.99 -9.49 -18.98
CA GLY A 242 -3.21 -9.26 -19.75
C GLY A 242 -3.65 -7.79 -19.72
N GLU A 243 -4.66 -7.47 -20.52
CA GLU A 243 -5.32 -6.17 -20.46
C GLU A 243 -5.99 -5.99 -19.08
N GLY A 244 -5.78 -4.83 -18.45
CA GLY A 244 -6.25 -4.55 -17.09
C GLY A 244 -5.44 -5.18 -15.95
N ASP A 245 -4.31 -5.84 -16.27
CA ASP A 245 -3.37 -6.28 -15.25
C ASP A 245 -2.62 -5.08 -14.68
N ILE A 246 -2.63 -4.92 -13.34
CA ILE A 246 -1.93 -3.83 -12.66
C ILE A 246 -0.42 -3.84 -12.97
N GLY A 247 0.14 -4.99 -13.30
CA GLY A 247 1.53 -5.11 -13.74
C GLY A 247 1.84 -4.32 -15.01
N ALA A 248 0.84 -4.10 -15.88
CA ALA A 248 1.02 -3.28 -17.08
C ALA A 248 1.30 -1.80 -16.75
N SER A 249 0.86 -1.33 -15.59
CA SER A 249 1.07 0.04 -15.09
C SER A 249 2.27 0.14 -14.13
N ALA A 250 2.90 -0.97 -13.79
CA ALA A 250 4.03 -1.00 -12.88
C ALA A 250 5.36 -0.66 -13.58
N ASN A 251 6.21 0.09 -12.89
CA ASN A 251 7.57 0.36 -13.35
C ASN A 251 8.53 -0.79 -13.05
N THR A 252 8.21 -1.59 -12.04
CA THR A 252 8.99 -2.76 -11.62
C THR A 252 8.03 -3.88 -11.26
N ILE A 253 8.33 -5.09 -11.71
CA ILE A 253 7.62 -6.30 -11.32
C ILE A 253 8.61 -7.23 -10.63
N LEU A 254 8.23 -7.72 -9.46
CA LEU A 254 8.95 -8.76 -8.72
C LEU A 254 8.08 -10.00 -8.62
N LEU A 255 8.65 -11.16 -8.95
CA LEU A 255 7.94 -12.44 -8.93
C LEU A 255 8.50 -13.30 -7.79
N MET A 256 7.65 -13.69 -6.84
CA MET A 256 8.00 -14.58 -5.73
C MET A 256 7.35 -15.94 -5.91
N GLY A 257 8.16 -16.95 -6.20
CA GLY A 257 7.67 -18.31 -6.44
C GLY A 257 8.53 -19.38 -5.74
N ARG A 258 8.05 -20.61 -5.80
CA ARG A 258 8.85 -21.78 -5.45
C ARG A 258 9.68 -22.21 -6.65
N ARG A 259 10.91 -22.63 -6.40
CA ARG A 259 11.79 -23.21 -7.42
C ARG A 259 12.24 -24.59 -6.96
N VAL A 260 12.24 -25.54 -7.87
CA VAL A 260 12.69 -26.90 -7.62
C VAL A 260 14.05 -27.07 -8.30
N GLU A 261 15.10 -27.29 -7.50
CA GLU A 261 16.45 -27.57 -8.00
C GLU A 261 17.01 -28.78 -7.27
N GLY A 262 17.45 -29.79 -8.03
CA GLY A 262 18.07 -30.99 -7.47
C GLY A 262 17.21 -31.76 -6.47
N GLY A 263 15.87 -31.74 -6.64
CA GLY A 263 14.93 -32.38 -5.71
C GLY A 263 14.63 -31.58 -4.43
N GLN A 264 15.21 -30.39 -4.29
CA GLN A 264 14.91 -29.45 -3.18
C GLN A 264 13.97 -28.34 -3.65
N VAL A 265 13.02 -27.97 -2.78
CA VAL A 265 12.08 -26.86 -3.03
C VAL A 265 12.54 -25.65 -2.23
N GLY A 266 12.91 -24.59 -2.92
CA GLY A 266 13.27 -23.30 -2.36
C GLY A 266 12.28 -22.18 -2.71
N ARG A 267 12.42 -21.04 -2.04
CA ARG A 267 11.73 -19.80 -2.44
C ARG A 267 12.70 -18.96 -3.26
N ALA A 268 12.23 -18.42 -4.37
CA ALA A 268 13.02 -17.60 -5.26
C ALA A 268 12.29 -16.27 -5.58
N LEU A 269 13.07 -15.24 -5.85
CA LEU A 269 12.62 -13.93 -6.30
C LEU A 269 13.27 -13.65 -7.66
N PHE A 270 12.44 -13.18 -8.61
CA PHE A 270 12.82 -12.76 -9.96
C PHE A 270 12.40 -11.32 -10.22
#